data_c54b09076103f4ae9418b0f34b15ee4c
#
_entry.id   c54b09076103f4ae9418b0f34b15ee4c
#
_cell.length_a   1.000
_cell.length_b   1.000
_cell.length_c   1.000
_cell.angle_alpha   90.00
_cell.angle_beta   90.00
_cell.angle_gamma   90.00
#
_symmetry.space_group_name_H-M   'P 1'
#
loop_
_entity.id
_entity.type
_entity.pdbx_description
1 polymer ?
#
loop_
_entity_poly.entity_id
_entity_poly.type
_entity_poly.pdbx_seq_one_letter_code
_entity_poly.pdbx_strand_id
1 'polypeptide(L)'
;MSAALTLTELELDALTELVNLGVSSAATNLSELVREEVALSVPEVCIVTQDEAIGNLRERDAKRLVGIHQDFEGDIRGRALLIFPEAKSMELIRALVGAELSPDDIMELEQEALAETGNILLNACLSTIANSLQRNLRISLPEVIHGDGADFFRHSNAEERVLFIYINFAVKHRDIQGFLAMILDLPSLVMLQKLIDAYIERSTGHVG
;
A
#
# COMPACT_ATOMS: atom_id res chain seq x y z
N MET A 1 3.07 -29.23 -9.23
CA MET A 1 4.03 -28.11 -9.26
C MET A 1 3.31 -26.97 -9.97
N SER A 2 2.74 -26.05 -9.21
CA SER A 2 2.16 -24.82 -9.76
C SER A 2 3.32 -23.96 -10.23
N ALA A 3 3.37 -23.62 -11.53
CA ALA A 3 4.33 -22.66 -12.05
C ALA A 3 4.12 -21.37 -11.24
N ALA A 4 5.18 -20.86 -10.63
CA ALA A 4 5.11 -19.57 -9.96
C ALA A 4 4.65 -18.55 -11.00
N LEU A 5 3.48 -17.96 -10.80
CA LEU A 5 2.99 -16.89 -11.65
C LEU A 5 3.96 -15.71 -11.48
N THR A 6 4.73 -15.44 -12.50
CA THR A 6 5.66 -14.31 -12.55
C THR A 6 5.17 -13.34 -13.60
N LEU A 7 5.09 -12.07 -13.25
CA LEU A 7 4.84 -11.01 -14.23
C LEU A 7 6.06 -10.87 -15.15
N THR A 8 5.83 -10.58 -16.42
CA THR A 8 6.87 -10.16 -17.35
C THR A 8 7.38 -8.76 -16.97
N GLU A 9 8.52 -8.35 -17.50
CA GLU A 9 9.05 -6.99 -17.28
C GLU A 9 8.02 -5.91 -17.68
N LEU A 10 7.36 -6.09 -18.82
CA LEU A 10 6.35 -5.13 -19.30
C LEU A 10 5.12 -5.05 -18.39
N GLU A 11 4.65 -6.18 -17.88
CA GLU A 11 3.54 -6.23 -16.91
C GLU A 11 3.94 -5.57 -15.57
N LEU A 12 5.16 -5.79 -15.11
CA LEU A 12 5.68 -5.19 -13.90
C LEU A 12 5.86 -3.67 -14.05
N ASP A 13 6.35 -3.21 -15.21
CA ASP A 13 6.46 -1.79 -15.52
C ASP A 13 5.09 -1.12 -15.55
N ALA A 14 4.11 -1.73 -16.21
CA ALA A 14 2.73 -1.23 -16.24
C ALA A 14 2.11 -1.19 -14.83
N LEU A 15 2.32 -2.22 -14.02
CA LEU A 15 1.86 -2.24 -12.63
C LEU A 15 2.53 -1.15 -11.79
N THR A 16 3.84 -0.95 -11.97
CA THR A 16 4.60 0.10 -11.29
C THR A 16 4.06 1.48 -11.64
N GLU A 17 3.73 1.73 -12.91
CA GLU A 17 3.09 2.97 -13.35
C GLU A 17 1.72 3.17 -12.69
N LEU A 18 0.88 2.15 -12.64
CA LEU A 18 -0.43 2.20 -11.97
C LEU A 18 -0.30 2.50 -10.48
N VAL A 19 0.69 1.90 -9.81
CA VAL A 19 0.98 2.16 -8.39
C VAL A 19 1.46 3.60 -8.20
N ASN A 20 2.36 4.09 -9.05
CA ASN A 20 2.85 5.47 -9.01
C ASN A 20 1.72 6.49 -9.17
N LEU A 21 0.79 6.25 -10.09
CA LEU A 21 -0.40 7.09 -10.26
C LEU A 21 -1.27 7.11 -8.99
N GLY A 22 -1.49 5.95 -8.37
CA GLY A 22 -2.25 5.83 -7.12
C GLY A 22 -1.59 6.55 -5.96
N VAL A 23 -0.28 6.35 -5.79
CA VAL A 23 0.52 7.00 -4.74
C VAL A 23 0.59 8.51 -4.94
N SER A 24 0.69 8.99 -6.18
CA SER A 24 0.65 10.43 -6.49
C SER A 24 -0.70 11.06 -6.16
N SER A 25 -1.80 10.35 -6.44
CA SER A 25 -3.15 10.76 -6.03
C SER A 25 -3.28 10.84 -4.50
N ALA A 26 -2.73 9.85 -3.79
CA ALA A 26 -2.70 9.84 -2.33
C ALA A 26 -1.90 11.01 -1.75
N ALA A 27 -0.74 11.35 -2.34
CA ALA A 27 0.08 12.47 -1.93
C ALA A 27 -0.69 13.80 -2.00
N THR A 28 -1.47 14.00 -3.06
CA THR A 28 -2.33 15.18 -3.23
C THR A 28 -3.37 15.26 -2.12
N ASN A 29 -4.11 14.16 -1.88
CA ASN A 29 -5.15 14.12 -0.85
C ASN A 29 -4.57 14.34 0.57
N LEU A 30 -3.41 13.74 0.86
CA LEU A 30 -2.73 13.94 2.15
C LEU A 30 -2.23 15.39 2.30
N SER A 31 -1.69 15.98 1.23
CA SER A 31 -1.25 17.39 1.26
C SER A 31 -2.40 18.34 1.56
N GLU A 32 -3.59 18.09 1.03
CA GLU A 32 -4.80 18.86 1.33
C GLU A 32 -5.22 18.71 2.79
N LEU A 33 -5.15 17.47 3.32
CA LEU A 33 -5.51 17.18 4.71
C LEU A 33 -4.59 17.91 5.69
N VAL A 34 -3.27 17.80 5.47
CA VAL A 34 -2.27 18.36 6.40
C VAL A 34 -1.95 19.82 6.11
N ARG A 35 -2.46 20.39 5.00
CA ARG A 35 -2.19 21.74 4.50
C ARG A 35 -0.70 22.04 4.34
N GLU A 36 0.05 21.02 3.99
CA GLU A 36 1.48 21.09 3.72
C GLU A 36 1.84 20.15 2.59
N GLU A 37 2.99 20.36 1.98
CA GLU A 37 3.48 19.48 0.92
C GLU A 37 3.82 18.11 1.47
N VAL A 38 3.18 17.08 0.88
CA VAL A 38 3.47 15.67 1.10
C VAL A 38 3.96 15.11 -0.22
N ALA A 39 5.21 14.67 -0.26
CA ALA A 39 5.75 13.96 -1.40
C ALA A 39 5.80 12.46 -1.10
N LEU A 40 5.28 11.67 -2.03
CA LEU A 40 5.35 10.21 -1.97
C LEU A 40 6.12 9.70 -3.19
N SER A 41 6.94 8.69 -2.98
CA SER A 41 7.64 8.00 -4.07
C SER A 41 7.63 6.49 -3.88
N VAL A 42 7.67 5.77 -4.99
CA VAL A 42 7.67 4.29 -5.04
C VAL A 42 8.99 3.86 -5.67
N PRO A 43 10.04 3.61 -4.87
CA PRO A 43 11.32 3.18 -5.41
C PRO A 43 11.31 1.74 -5.94
N GLU A 44 10.43 0.88 -5.43
CA GLU A 44 10.43 -0.54 -5.78
C GLU A 44 9.04 -1.16 -5.67
N VAL A 45 8.70 -2.01 -6.65
CA VAL A 45 7.50 -2.85 -6.68
C VAL A 45 7.93 -4.28 -7.00
N CYS A 46 7.53 -5.26 -6.19
CA CYS A 46 7.83 -6.67 -6.44
C CYS A 46 6.68 -7.59 -5.99
N ILE A 47 6.62 -8.78 -6.59
CA ILE A 47 5.72 -9.84 -6.16
C ILE A 47 6.55 -10.90 -5.45
N VAL A 48 6.22 -11.14 -4.20
CA VAL A 48 6.97 -12.02 -3.31
C VAL A 48 6.05 -13.02 -2.60
N THR A 49 6.63 -14.03 -1.98
CA THR A 49 5.92 -14.87 -1.01
C THR A 49 5.72 -14.12 0.31
N GLN A 50 4.85 -14.64 1.17
CA GLN A 50 4.65 -14.05 2.50
C GLN A 50 5.93 -14.11 3.34
N ASP A 51 6.69 -15.22 3.29
CA ASP A 51 7.93 -15.36 4.04
C ASP A 51 8.98 -14.33 3.59
N GLU A 52 9.08 -14.08 2.28
CA GLU A 52 9.95 -13.03 1.74
C GLU A 52 9.47 -11.63 2.17
N ALA A 53 8.16 -11.36 2.16
CA ALA A 53 7.60 -10.10 2.62
C ALA A 53 7.91 -9.87 4.12
N ILE A 54 7.74 -10.89 4.96
CA ILE A 54 8.10 -10.85 6.38
C ILE A 54 9.61 -10.63 6.55
N GLY A 55 10.42 -11.30 5.74
CA GLY A 55 11.88 -11.11 5.70
C GLY A 55 12.26 -9.66 5.40
N ASN A 56 11.68 -9.10 4.35
CA ASN A 56 11.89 -7.70 3.93
C ASN A 56 11.51 -6.69 5.03
N LEU A 57 10.41 -6.95 5.77
CA LEU A 57 10.02 -6.11 6.91
C LEU A 57 11.02 -6.19 8.06
N ARG A 58 11.60 -7.38 8.32
CA ARG A 58 12.57 -7.62 9.41
C ARG A 58 13.95 -7.03 9.13
N GLU A 59 14.43 -7.09 7.90
CA GLU A 59 15.75 -6.60 7.51
C GLU A 59 15.89 -5.09 7.66
N ARG A 60 14.78 -4.36 7.64
CA ARG A 60 14.75 -2.89 7.75
C ARG A 60 14.50 -2.37 9.17
N ASP A 61 14.96 -3.13 10.18
CA ASP A 61 15.09 -2.69 11.58
C ASP A 61 13.82 -2.41 12.37
N ALA A 62 12.70 -3.02 11.98
CA ALA A 62 11.43 -2.79 12.65
C ALA A 62 11.03 -3.96 13.57
N LYS A 63 11.44 -3.89 14.84
CA LYS A 63 10.99 -4.83 15.87
C LYS A 63 9.51 -4.66 16.22
N ARG A 64 8.97 -3.45 16.05
CA ARG A 64 7.56 -3.13 16.26
C ARG A 64 7.06 -2.32 15.08
N LEU A 65 5.97 -2.79 14.51
CA LEU A 65 5.32 -2.20 13.36
C LEU A 65 3.89 -1.81 13.73
N VAL A 66 3.40 -0.79 13.09
CA VAL A 66 1.98 -0.48 13.01
C VAL A 66 1.54 -0.59 11.56
N GLY A 67 0.41 -1.22 11.34
CA GLY A 67 -0.19 -1.36 10.01
C GLY A 67 -1.63 -0.94 10.00
N ILE A 68 -2.05 -0.39 8.90
CA ILE A 68 -3.44 -0.14 8.59
C ILE A 68 -3.82 -1.08 7.46
N HIS A 69 -4.90 -1.84 7.61
CA HIS A 69 -5.37 -2.72 6.56
C HIS A 69 -6.79 -2.42 6.14
N GLN A 70 -7.08 -2.74 4.89
CA GLN A 70 -8.41 -2.72 4.29
C GLN A 70 -8.55 -3.95 3.39
N ASP A 71 -9.65 -4.66 3.52
CA ASP A 71 -10.01 -5.70 2.56
C ASP A 71 -10.66 -5.06 1.33
N PHE A 72 -10.42 -5.64 0.17
CA PHE A 72 -11.06 -5.20 -1.07
C PHE A 72 -11.64 -6.38 -1.85
N GLU A 73 -12.77 -6.15 -2.48
CA GLU A 73 -13.53 -7.15 -3.23
C GLU A 73 -14.05 -6.58 -4.56
N GLY A 74 -13.99 -7.42 -5.60
CA GLY A 74 -14.47 -7.15 -6.94
C GLY A 74 -14.02 -8.25 -7.90
N ASP A 75 -13.59 -7.89 -9.10
CA ASP A 75 -12.97 -8.83 -10.04
C ASP A 75 -11.65 -9.41 -9.50
N ILE A 76 -10.98 -8.64 -8.65
CA ILE A 76 -9.88 -9.07 -7.80
C ILE A 76 -10.28 -8.86 -6.35
N ARG A 77 -9.77 -9.69 -5.47
CA ARG A 77 -9.99 -9.58 -4.03
C ARG A 77 -8.68 -9.77 -3.28
N GLY A 78 -8.61 -9.17 -2.12
CA GLY A 78 -7.42 -9.27 -1.29
C GLY A 78 -7.46 -8.32 -0.11
N ARG A 79 -6.30 -8.15 0.49
CA ARG A 79 -6.06 -7.24 1.60
C ARG A 79 -4.94 -6.28 1.24
N ALA A 80 -5.18 -4.99 1.39
CA ALA A 80 -4.16 -3.97 1.28
C ALA A 80 -3.70 -3.56 2.68
N LEU A 81 -2.41 -3.39 2.84
CA LEU A 81 -1.74 -3.05 4.10
C LEU A 81 -0.84 -1.84 3.86
N LEU A 82 -0.94 -0.86 4.74
CA LEU A 82 0.04 0.22 4.86
C LEU A 82 0.78 0.02 6.18
N ILE A 83 2.09 -0.18 6.13
CA ILE A 83 2.90 -0.61 7.27
C ILE A 83 4.01 0.40 7.53
N PHE A 84 4.20 0.78 8.80
CA PHE A 84 5.28 1.65 9.26
C PHE A 84 6.01 1.05 10.45
N PRO A 85 7.30 1.37 10.65
CA PRO A 85 7.92 1.25 11.96
C PRO A 85 7.15 2.10 12.99
N GLU A 86 6.82 1.55 14.16
CA GLU A 86 6.01 2.24 15.20
C GLU A 86 6.62 3.60 15.59
N ALA A 87 7.96 3.69 15.67
CA ALA A 87 8.64 4.95 15.93
C ALA A 87 8.40 6.01 14.84
N LYS A 88 8.22 5.58 13.58
CA LYS A 88 7.99 6.46 12.43
C LYS A 88 6.52 6.84 12.26
N SER A 89 5.59 6.00 12.70
CA SER A 89 4.17 6.34 12.71
C SER A 89 3.90 7.55 13.59
N MET A 90 4.53 7.63 14.76
CA MET A 90 4.41 8.79 15.65
C MET A 90 4.96 10.09 15.03
N GLU A 91 6.02 10.00 14.22
CA GLU A 91 6.51 11.17 13.47
C GLU A 91 5.49 11.61 12.41
N LEU A 92 4.86 10.64 11.72
CA LEU A 92 3.81 10.91 10.75
C LEU A 92 2.61 11.58 11.41
N ILE A 93 2.10 11.02 12.52
CA ILE A 93 0.95 11.58 13.24
C ILE A 93 1.22 13.02 13.68
N ARG A 94 2.39 13.30 14.27
CA ARG A 94 2.77 14.66 14.64
C ARG A 94 2.84 15.62 13.47
N ALA A 95 3.21 15.12 12.29
CA ALA A 95 3.19 15.93 11.09
C ALA A 95 1.76 16.22 10.61
N LEU A 96 0.84 15.25 10.77
CA LEU A 96 -0.55 15.35 10.35
C LEU A 96 -1.41 16.19 11.31
N VAL A 97 -1.27 15.96 12.61
CA VAL A 97 -2.17 16.55 13.64
C VAL A 97 -1.63 17.87 14.19
N GLY A 98 -0.33 18.14 14.03
CA GLY A 98 0.36 19.33 14.53
C GLY A 98 1.21 19.08 15.77
N ALA A 99 2.29 19.87 15.91
CA ALA A 99 3.31 19.66 16.93
C ALA A 99 2.95 20.19 18.33
N GLU A 100 1.78 20.83 18.48
CA GLU A 100 1.38 21.50 19.74
C GLU A 100 0.64 20.59 20.73
N LEU A 101 0.37 19.33 20.37
CA LEU A 101 -0.35 18.39 21.21
C LEU A 101 0.58 17.73 22.25
N SER A 102 0.03 17.48 23.45
CA SER A 102 0.74 16.72 24.48
C SER A 102 0.96 15.26 24.03
N PRO A 103 1.94 14.54 24.60
CA PRO A 103 2.12 13.11 24.29
C PRO A 103 0.88 12.27 24.56
N ASP A 104 0.10 12.60 25.60
CA ASP A 104 -1.12 11.87 25.95
C ASP A 104 -2.23 12.12 24.93
N ASP A 105 -2.42 13.37 24.47
CA ASP A 105 -3.37 13.72 23.42
C ASP A 105 -3.01 13.02 22.08
N ILE A 106 -1.71 12.91 21.78
CA ILE A 106 -1.24 12.22 20.59
C ILE A 106 -1.58 10.72 20.64
N MET A 107 -1.42 10.07 21.81
CA MET A 107 -1.75 8.66 21.97
C MET A 107 -3.26 8.40 21.83
N GLU A 108 -4.12 9.31 22.29
CA GLU A 108 -5.58 9.20 22.12
C GLU A 108 -6.00 9.35 20.66
N LEU A 109 -5.32 10.21 19.91
CA LEU A 109 -5.61 10.47 18.49
C LEU A 109 -4.87 9.51 17.52
N GLU A 110 -3.91 8.73 18.02
CA GLU A 110 -3.05 7.89 17.19
C GLU A 110 -3.84 6.97 16.29
N GLN A 111 -4.76 6.22 16.86
CA GLN A 111 -5.52 5.21 16.13
C GLN A 111 -6.39 5.84 15.04
N GLU A 112 -7.05 6.97 15.34
CA GLU A 112 -7.88 7.69 14.40
C GLU A 112 -7.04 8.32 13.28
N ALA A 113 -5.92 8.96 13.62
CA ALA A 113 -5.04 9.59 12.63
C ALA A 113 -4.38 8.55 11.71
N LEU A 114 -3.99 7.39 12.23
CA LEU A 114 -3.46 6.29 11.43
C LEU A 114 -4.54 5.69 10.52
N ALA A 115 -5.74 5.44 11.05
CA ALA A 115 -6.85 4.93 10.27
C ALA A 115 -7.21 5.87 9.12
N GLU A 116 -7.28 7.18 9.36
CA GLU A 116 -7.57 8.17 8.32
C GLU A 116 -6.45 8.26 7.28
N THR A 117 -5.19 8.25 7.71
CA THR A 117 -4.04 8.23 6.79
C THR A 117 -4.07 6.99 5.88
N GLY A 118 -4.29 5.82 6.48
CA GLY A 118 -4.41 4.57 5.75
C GLY A 118 -5.59 4.58 4.78
N ASN A 119 -6.74 5.07 5.23
CA ASN A 119 -7.94 5.21 4.40
C ASN A 119 -7.67 6.05 3.15
N ILE A 120 -7.08 7.24 3.31
CA ILE A 120 -6.74 8.12 2.20
C ILE A 120 -5.78 7.44 1.22
N LEU A 121 -4.68 6.86 1.74
CA LEU A 121 -3.62 6.30 0.89
C LEU A 121 -4.07 5.02 0.21
N LEU A 122 -4.65 4.08 0.96
CA LEU A 122 -5.08 2.79 0.40
C LEU A 122 -6.23 2.97 -0.59
N ASN A 123 -7.22 3.81 -0.26
CA ASN A 123 -8.31 4.10 -1.19
C ASN A 123 -7.83 4.79 -2.47
N ALA A 124 -6.92 5.76 -2.37
CA ALA A 124 -6.38 6.42 -3.55
C ALA A 124 -5.63 5.42 -4.45
N CYS A 125 -4.77 4.57 -3.88
CA CYS A 125 -4.05 3.55 -4.62
C CYS A 125 -5.00 2.53 -5.26
N LEU A 126 -5.88 1.91 -4.47
CA LEU A 126 -6.80 0.88 -4.95
C LEU A 126 -7.78 1.43 -5.99
N SER A 127 -8.35 2.62 -5.76
CA SER A 127 -9.28 3.24 -6.69
C SER A 127 -8.60 3.64 -8.00
N THR A 128 -7.37 4.14 -7.95
CA THR A 128 -6.62 4.51 -9.16
C THR A 128 -6.30 3.29 -9.99
N ILE A 129 -5.82 2.20 -9.36
CA ILE A 129 -5.56 0.93 -10.04
C ILE A 129 -6.87 0.39 -10.65
N ALA A 130 -7.94 0.32 -9.88
CA ALA A 130 -9.23 -0.18 -10.34
C ALA A 130 -9.77 0.63 -11.52
N ASN A 131 -9.76 1.95 -11.44
CA ASN A 131 -10.24 2.85 -12.51
C ASN A 131 -9.40 2.69 -13.78
N SER A 132 -8.07 2.62 -13.66
CA SER A 132 -7.16 2.44 -14.81
C SER A 132 -7.40 1.08 -15.49
N LEU A 133 -7.69 0.06 -14.70
CA LEU A 133 -8.06 -1.27 -15.18
C LEU A 133 -9.54 -1.37 -15.59
N GLN A 134 -10.33 -0.29 -15.48
CA GLN A 134 -11.77 -0.23 -15.77
C GLN A 134 -12.58 -1.24 -14.94
N ARG A 135 -12.28 -1.34 -13.66
CA ARG A 135 -12.93 -2.23 -12.68
C ARG A 135 -13.43 -1.46 -11.47
N ASN A 136 -14.39 -2.07 -10.78
CA ASN A 136 -14.90 -1.53 -9.53
C ASN A 136 -14.44 -2.43 -8.38
N LEU A 137 -13.96 -1.79 -7.31
CA LEU A 137 -13.63 -2.46 -6.07
C LEU A 137 -14.50 -1.89 -4.93
N ARG A 138 -14.96 -2.77 -4.06
CA ARG A 138 -15.50 -2.40 -2.76
C ARG A 138 -14.37 -2.52 -1.75
N ILE A 139 -14.16 -1.47 -0.97
CA ILE A 139 -13.07 -1.38 -0.01
C ILE A 139 -13.71 -1.28 1.38
N SER A 140 -13.21 -2.07 2.34
CA SER A 140 -13.68 -2.06 3.73
C SER A 140 -13.25 -0.78 4.46
N LEU A 141 -13.75 -0.58 5.67
CA LEU A 141 -13.20 0.42 6.59
C LEU A 141 -11.77 0.01 7.01
N PRO A 142 -10.91 1.00 7.32
CA PRO A 142 -9.56 0.72 7.78
C PRO A 142 -9.55 0.18 9.21
N GLU A 143 -8.65 -0.77 9.46
CA GLU A 143 -8.36 -1.28 10.79
C GLU A 143 -6.88 -1.13 11.10
N VAL A 144 -6.55 -0.66 12.31
CA VAL A 144 -5.17 -0.48 12.77
C VAL A 144 -4.71 -1.71 13.54
N ILE A 145 -3.54 -2.24 13.17
CA ILE A 145 -2.91 -3.41 13.80
C ILE A 145 -1.52 -3.01 14.29
N HIS A 146 -1.19 -3.39 15.53
CA HIS A 146 0.15 -3.31 16.08
C HIS A 146 0.73 -4.72 16.20
N GLY A 147 1.99 -4.91 15.80
CA GLY A 147 2.61 -6.22 15.87
C GLY A 147 3.99 -6.29 15.26
N ASP A 148 4.43 -7.51 14.98
CA ASP A 148 5.61 -7.78 14.18
C ASP A 148 5.25 -8.12 12.73
N GLY A 149 6.26 -8.30 11.87
CA GLY A 149 6.02 -8.60 10.46
C GLY A 149 5.14 -9.83 10.22
N ALA A 150 5.14 -10.82 11.11
CA ALA A 150 4.32 -12.02 10.95
C ALA A 150 2.85 -11.77 11.32
N ASP A 151 2.57 -10.83 12.21
CA ASP A 151 1.20 -10.50 12.64
C ASP A 151 0.32 -10.02 11.47
N PHE A 152 0.91 -9.31 10.52
CA PHE A 152 0.21 -8.77 9.34
C PHE A 152 -0.21 -9.85 8.34
N PHE A 153 0.42 -11.03 8.38
CA PHE A 153 0.17 -12.13 7.44
C PHE A 153 -0.51 -13.34 8.10
N ARG A 154 -0.86 -13.29 9.40
CA ARG A 154 -1.40 -14.45 10.18
C ARG A 154 -2.63 -15.12 9.58
N HIS A 155 -3.45 -14.39 8.86
CA HIS A 155 -4.71 -14.89 8.29
C HIS A 155 -4.61 -15.17 6.79
N SER A 156 -3.41 -15.13 6.26
CA SER A 156 -3.16 -15.35 4.83
C SER A 156 -2.79 -16.82 4.58
N ASN A 157 -3.17 -17.36 3.43
CA ASN A 157 -2.81 -18.72 3.03
C ASN A 157 -1.41 -18.73 2.41
N ALA A 158 -0.64 -19.80 2.61
CA ALA A 158 0.72 -19.93 2.05
C ALA A 158 0.77 -19.87 0.51
N GLU A 159 -0.37 -20.08 -0.17
CA GLU A 159 -0.47 -19.99 -1.63
C GLU A 159 -0.69 -18.55 -2.13
N GLU A 160 -1.02 -17.63 -1.25
CA GLU A 160 -1.19 -16.21 -1.59
C GLU A 160 0.14 -15.57 -1.95
N ARG A 161 0.08 -14.53 -2.75
CA ARG A 161 1.23 -13.72 -3.11
C ARG A 161 1.05 -12.31 -2.61
N VAL A 162 2.16 -11.68 -2.32
CA VAL A 162 2.21 -10.31 -1.83
C VAL A 162 2.79 -9.42 -2.92
N LEU A 163 1.99 -8.51 -3.44
CA LEU A 163 2.49 -7.37 -4.17
C LEU A 163 3.06 -6.40 -3.13
N PHE A 164 4.37 -6.35 -3.04
CA PHE A 164 5.11 -5.58 -2.04
C PHE A 164 5.65 -4.31 -2.69
N ILE A 165 5.33 -3.18 -2.08
CA ILE A 165 5.60 -1.85 -2.61
C ILE A 165 6.30 -1.04 -1.53
N TYR A 166 7.50 -0.57 -1.82
CA TYR A 166 8.18 0.39 -0.96
C TYR A 166 7.63 1.78 -1.20
N ILE A 167 7.36 2.51 -0.11
CA ILE A 167 6.91 3.90 -0.18
C ILE A 167 7.77 4.77 0.72
N ASN A 168 8.28 5.86 0.17
CA ASN A 168 8.90 6.91 0.93
C ASN A 168 7.94 8.08 1.07
N PHE A 169 7.75 8.55 2.30
CA PHE A 169 6.98 9.73 2.64
C PHE A 169 7.94 10.87 2.99
N ALA A 170 7.81 12.00 2.35
CA ALA A 170 8.49 13.22 2.73
C ALA A 170 7.44 14.25 3.17
N VAL A 171 7.39 14.55 4.46
CA VAL A 171 6.47 15.53 5.05
C VAL A 171 7.28 16.48 5.93
N LYS A 172 7.18 17.79 5.68
CA LYS A 172 7.88 18.82 6.51
C LYS A 172 9.38 18.55 6.70
N HIS A 173 10.08 18.16 5.65
CA HIS A 173 11.51 17.78 5.70
C HIS A 173 11.82 16.54 6.56
N ARG A 174 10.82 15.70 6.81
CA ARG A 174 10.98 14.40 7.46
C ARG A 174 10.79 13.31 6.42
N ASP A 175 11.76 12.42 6.35
CA ASP A 175 11.68 11.22 5.52
C ASP A 175 11.16 10.06 6.36
N ILE A 176 9.94 9.62 6.06
CA ILE A 176 9.30 8.50 6.73
C ILE A 176 9.20 7.37 5.74
N GLN A 177 9.83 6.25 6.03
CA GLN A 177 9.75 5.05 5.22
C GLN A 177 8.60 4.18 5.68
N GLY A 178 7.84 3.67 4.71
CA GLY A 178 6.75 2.73 4.93
C GLY A 178 6.66 1.70 3.81
N PHE A 179 5.73 0.80 3.96
CA PHE A 179 5.47 -0.27 3.01
C PHE A 179 3.99 -0.32 2.70
N LEU A 180 3.67 -0.50 1.44
CA LEU A 180 2.34 -0.90 1.03
C LEU A 180 2.44 -2.34 0.53
N ALA A 181 1.56 -3.19 1.03
CA ALA A 181 1.47 -4.57 0.60
C ALA A 181 0.04 -4.88 0.17
N MET A 182 -0.12 -5.61 -0.93
CA MET A 182 -1.40 -6.17 -1.32
C MET A 182 -1.28 -7.68 -1.33
N ILE A 183 -2.03 -8.35 -0.45
CA ILE A 183 -2.10 -9.80 -0.36
C ILE A 183 -3.20 -10.26 -1.29
N LEU A 184 -2.86 -11.10 -2.28
CA LEU A 184 -3.75 -11.58 -3.31
C LEU A 184 -3.76 -13.11 -3.33
N ASP A 185 -4.95 -13.71 -3.45
CA ASP A 185 -5.05 -15.12 -3.79
C ASP A 185 -4.63 -15.37 -5.25
N LEU A 186 -4.28 -16.61 -5.58
CA LEU A 186 -3.84 -16.96 -6.93
C LEU A 186 -4.86 -16.60 -8.03
N PRO A 187 -6.18 -16.85 -7.87
CA PRO A 187 -7.17 -16.40 -8.84
C PRO A 187 -7.16 -14.90 -9.07
N SER A 188 -7.04 -14.09 -8.01
CA SER A 188 -6.98 -12.63 -8.11
C SER A 188 -5.69 -12.16 -8.77
N LEU A 189 -4.56 -12.81 -8.50
CA LEU A 189 -3.31 -12.49 -9.16
C LEU A 189 -3.36 -12.81 -10.68
N VAL A 190 -3.92 -13.96 -11.06
CA VAL A 190 -4.15 -14.31 -12.48
C VAL A 190 -5.09 -13.31 -13.15
N MET A 191 -6.13 -12.87 -12.44
CA MET A 191 -7.04 -11.86 -12.97
C MET A 191 -6.35 -10.51 -13.12
N LEU A 192 -5.57 -10.09 -12.11
CA LEU A 192 -4.78 -8.85 -12.17
C LEU A 192 -3.85 -8.85 -13.38
N GLN A 193 -3.12 -9.95 -13.64
CA GLN A 193 -2.27 -10.09 -14.81
C GLN A 193 -3.04 -9.86 -16.11
N LYS A 194 -4.18 -10.51 -16.29
CA LYS A 194 -5.02 -10.33 -17.49
C LYS A 194 -5.53 -8.89 -17.64
N LEU A 195 -5.81 -8.21 -16.55
CA LEU A 195 -6.25 -6.82 -16.57
C LEU A 195 -5.11 -5.87 -16.95
N ILE A 196 -3.89 -6.18 -16.51
CA ILE A 196 -2.67 -5.45 -16.89
C ILE A 196 -2.40 -5.64 -18.38
N ASP A 197 -2.48 -6.85 -18.91
CA ASP A 197 -2.33 -7.12 -20.36
C ASP A 197 -3.32 -6.29 -21.18
N ALA A 198 -4.60 -6.31 -20.79
CA ALA A 198 -5.61 -5.51 -21.45
C ALA A 198 -5.37 -3.98 -21.31
N TYR A 199 -4.79 -3.53 -20.21
CA TYR A 199 -4.38 -2.14 -20.02
C TYR A 199 -3.23 -1.77 -20.97
N ILE A 200 -2.21 -2.62 -21.07
CA ILE A 200 -1.06 -2.44 -21.98
C ILE A 200 -1.55 -2.37 -23.44
N GLU A 201 -2.40 -3.31 -23.87
CA GLU A 201 -2.96 -3.31 -25.22
C GLU A 201 -3.72 -2.04 -25.55
N ARG A 202 -4.52 -1.51 -24.62
CA ARG A 202 -5.25 -0.24 -24.80
C ARG A 202 -4.31 0.96 -24.90
N SER A 203 -3.25 0.95 -24.09
CA SER A 203 -2.29 2.06 -24.03
C SER A 203 -1.37 2.10 -25.24
N THR A 204 -1.01 0.94 -25.79
CA THR A 204 -0.12 0.80 -26.96
C THR A 204 -0.88 0.78 -28.29
N GLY A 205 -2.13 0.34 -28.31
CA GLY A 205 -2.96 0.22 -29.52
C GLY A 205 -3.53 1.55 -30.05
N HIS A 206 -3.24 2.69 -29.43
CA HIS A 206 -3.63 4.05 -29.90
C HIS A 206 -2.52 4.73 -30.71
N VAL A 207 -1.47 4.00 -31.11
CA VAL A 207 -0.42 4.50 -32.04
C VAL A 207 -0.61 3.78 -33.39
N GLY A 208 -1.67 4.15 -34.06
CA GLY A 208 -1.98 3.69 -35.40
C GLY A 208 -2.77 4.75 -36.15
#